data_a856f3efe3b3ff5bed6e55ad45d33464
#
_entry.id   a856f3efe3b3ff5bed6e55ad45d33464
#
_cell.length_a   1.000
_cell.length_b   1.000
_cell.length_c   1.000
_cell.angle_alpha   90.00
_cell.angle_beta   90.00
_cell.angle_gamma   90.00
#
_symmetry.space_group_name_H-M   'P 1'
#
loop_
_entity.id
_entity.type
_entity.pdbx_description
1 polymer ?
#
loop_
_entity_poly.entity_id
_entity_poly.type
_entity_poly.pdbx_seq_one_letter_code
_entity_poly.pdbx_strand_id
1 'polypeptide(L)'
;MKINKQLIIFLFILAVGIFAYNIIPSFEREEFNPELVEEISSGNITTTTLETTGNENTSEEPVDGGSEEIFENDVYSNLLINNSSKRIDNFFTSYLIIGTDERSENSSASRGTAQGSRADVILIVMVDDQSKVSMVSLPRDLLIEDPCTKNIQRINSSFTNNGCGSSAENLSAVILNITGLKIDHFVKFTFEGFEKIIDSLNGVEICVDETQREGFSFELQKGCSVVNGEIALNWIVSRNTEVLDGEKLLDENGEDISNWKPMSGVSDLTRIQKQQRLILSLMQRINNFESFNSFLNFVNALENAFTIDQNISIFEASNLLWDFREIDFEKVNKLTVPTSNYTTENGAQVLILEENFYDFLSSKDLLD
;
A
#
# COMPACT_ATOMS: atom_id res chain seq x y z
N MET A 1 41.25 16.61 15.31
CA MET A 1 40.05 17.19 14.72
C MET A 1 38.97 16.09 14.77
N LYS A 2 38.05 16.15 15.74
CA LYS A 2 36.97 15.18 15.81
C LYS A 2 35.96 15.53 14.69
N ILE A 3 35.99 14.76 13.64
CA ILE A 3 35.00 14.88 12.58
C ILE A 3 33.62 14.59 13.23
N ASN A 4 32.74 15.57 13.12
CA ASN A 4 31.40 15.46 13.70
C ASN A 4 30.67 14.27 13.07
N LYS A 5 30.14 13.33 13.89
CA LYS A 5 29.40 12.17 13.37
C LYS A 5 28.28 12.58 12.42
N GLN A 6 27.64 13.70 12.70
CA GLN A 6 26.60 14.26 11.83
C GLN A 6 27.13 14.67 10.44
N LEU A 7 28.37 15.21 10.36
CA LEU A 7 29.00 15.56 9.09
C LEU A 7 29.36 14.31 8.27
N ILE A 8 29.79 13.22 8.92
CA ILE A 8 30.06 11.95 8.24
C ILE A 8 28.77 11.36 7.68
N ILE A 9 27.69 11.39 8.45
CA ILE A 9 26.40 10.89 8.06
C ILE A 9 25.80 11.77 6.94
N PHE A 10 25.93 13.09 7.04
CA PHE A 10 25.52 14.03 5.98
C PHE A 10 26.32 13.78 4.68
N LEU A 11 27.65 13.64 4.76
CA LEU A 11 28.48 13.30 3.60
C LEU A 11 28.17 11.90 3.04
N PHE A 12 27.77 10.97 3.90
CA PHE A 12 27.35 9.64 3.49
C PHE A 12 26.00 9.68 2.74
N ILE A 13 25.02 10.44 3.24
CA ILE A 13 23.73 10.64 2.57
C ILE A 13 23.90 11.43 1.28
N LEU A 14 24.78 12.45 1.26
CA LEU A 14 25.12 13.18 0.05
C LEU A 14 25.81 12.26 -0.98
N ALA A 15 26.74 11.42 -0.53
CA ALA A 15 27.41 10.44 -1.39
C ALA A 15 26.42 9.38 -1.91
N VAL A 16 25.49 8.94 -1.07
CA VAL A 16 24.40 8.04 -1.44
C VAL A 16 23.43 8.72 -2.40
N GLY A 17 23.07 9.99 -2.16
CA GLY A 17 22.25 10.78 -3.08
C GLY A 17 22.94 10.97 -4.44
N ILE A 18 24.24 11.28 -4.48
CA ILE A 18 25.02 11.42 -5.72
C ILE A 18 25.22 10.05 -6.39
N PHE A 19 25.46 9.00 -5.61
CA PHE A 19 25.60 7.63 -6.11
C PHE A 19 24.26 7.12 -6.63
N ALA A 20 23.20 7.33 -5.89
CA ALA A 20 21.83 7.08 -6.33
C ALA A 20 21.47 7.88 -7.59
N TYR A 21 21.88 9.17 -7.71
CA TYR A 21 21.67 9.98 -8.92
C TYR A 21 22.34 9.37 -10.16
N ASN A 22 23.47 8.71 -10.02
CA ASN A 22 24.16 8.05 -11.12
C ASN A 22 23.70 6.61 -11.38
N ILE A 23 23.00 6.00 -10.42
CA ILE A 23 22.49 4.60 -10.49
C ILE A 23 20.97 4.57 -10.77
N ILE A 24 20.25 5.63 -10.44
CA ILE A 24 18.77 5.79 -10.57
C ILE A 24 18.23 5.90 -12.04
N PRO A 25 18.94 5.56 -13.13
CA PRO A 25 18.23 5.34 -14.38
C PRO A 25 17.23 4.19 -14.34
N SER A 26 17.22 3.37 -13.30
CA SER A 26 16.53 2.10 -13.24
C SER A 26 15.25 2.08 -12.39
N PHE A 27 14.92 3.12 -11.62
CA PHE A 27 13.59 3.19 -11.04
C PHE A 27 12.58 3.51 -12.12
N GLU A 28 11.54 2.71 -12.19
CA GLU A 28 10.39 3.02 -13.00
C GLU A 28 9.73 4.29 -12.45
N ARG A 29 9.59 5.30 -13.30
CA ARG A 29 8.98 6.58 -12.95
C ARG A 29 7.72 6.76 -13.74
N GLU A 30 6.66 7.09 -13.04
CA GLU A 30 5.36 7.37 -13.65
C GLU A 30 5.02 8.85 -13.47
N GLU A 31 4.49 9.47 -14.51
CA GLU A 31 4.01 10.83 -14.45
C GLU A 31 2.81 10.92 -13.49
N PHE A 32 2.84 11.91 -12.61
CA PHE A 32 1.77 12.17 -11.67
C PHE A 32 1.48 13.66 -11.63
N ASN A 33 0.25 14.01 -11.95
CA ASN A 33 -0.19 15.40 -12.00
C ASN A 33 -1.26 15.67 -10.94
N PRO A 34 -0.90 16.29 -9.79
CA PRO A 34 -1.86 16.62 -8.74
C PRO A 34 -2.99 17.57 -9.17
N GLU A 35 -2.80 18.38 -10.21
CA GLU A 35 -3.86 19.23 -10.77
C GLU A 35 -4.89 18.38 -11.52
N LEU A 36 -4.43 17.41 -12.31
CA LEU A 36 -5.30 16.44 -12.98
C LEU A 36 -6.12 15.62 -11.97
N VAL A 37 -5.53 15.25 -10.83
CA VAL A 37 -6.25 14.58 -9.74
C VAL A 37 -7.44 15.42 -9.25
N GLU A 38 -7.27 16.74 -9.11
CA GLU A 38 -8.35 17.64 -8.72
C GLU A 38 -9.43 17.75 -9.81
N GLU A 39 -9.05 17.78 -11.09
CA GLU A 39 -9.99 17.78 -12.22
C GLU A 39 -10.80 16.49 -12.28
N ILE A 40 -10.18 15.32 -12.15
CA ILE A 40 -10.85 14.01 -12.08
C ILE A 40 -11.82 13.98 -10.90
N SER A 41 -11.34 14.38 -9.73
CA SER A 41 -12.12 14.41 -8.48
C SER A 41 -13.37 15.27 -8.60
N SER A 42 -13.30 16.39 -9.30
CA SER A 42 -14.45 17.28 -9.53
C SER A 42 -15.43 16.77 -10.62
N GLY A 43 -15.05 15.73 -11.36
CA GLY A 43 -15.83 15.21 -12.49
C GLY A 43 -15.87 16.14 -13.69
N ASN A 44 -14.94 17.10 -13.80
CA ASN A 44 -14.90 18.09 -14.88
C ASN A 44 -14.10 17.62 -16.11
N ILE A 45 -13.58 16.40 -16.12
CA ILE A 45 -12.86 15.88 -17.29
C ILE A 45 -13.84 15.51 -18.38
N THR A 46 -13.81 16.26 -19.44
CA THR A 46 -14.36 15.84 -20.73
C THR A 46 -13.33 14.89 -21.34
N THR A 47 -13.68 13.62 -21.53
CA THR A 47 -12.85 12.60 -22.18
C THR A 47 -12.32 13.18 -23.51
N THR A 48 -11.11 13.73 -23.49
CA THR A 48 -10.44 14.13 -24.71
C THR A 48 -9.88 12.83 -25.29
N THR A 49 -10.54 12.33 -26.31
CA THR A 49 -10.05 11.24 -27.14
C THR A 49 -8.67 11.65 -27.69
N LEU A 50 -7.61 11.11 -27.12
CA LEU A 50 -6.30 11.14 -27.74
C LEU A 50 -6.42 10.30 -29.02
N GLU A 51 -6.61 10.97 -30.15
CA GLU A 51 -6.48 10.37 -31.46
C GLU A 51 -5.04 9.87 -31.64
N THR A 52 -4.84 8.61 -31.30
CA THR A 52 -3.64 7.88 -31.72
C THR A 52 -3.82 7.55 -33.20
N THR A 53 -3.18 8.35 -34.07
CA THR A 53 -3.00 7.99 -35.49
C THR A 53 -2.08 6.78 -35.56
N GLY A 54 -2.63 5.62 -35.84
CA GLY A 54 -1.86 4.40 -36.09
C GLY A 54 -2.80 3.27 -36.51
N ASN A 55 -2.88 3.05 -37.84
CA ASN A 55 -3.53 1.89 -38.43
C ASN A 55 -3.06 0.58 -37.78
N GLU A 56 -3.98 -0.32 -37.45
CA GLU A 56 -4.07 -1.63 -38.12
C GLU A 56 -5.21 -2.46 -37.52
N ASN A 57 -6.00 -3.03 -38.42
CA ASN A 57 -7.07 -3.99 -38.15
C ASN A 57 -6.52 -5.26 -37.50
N THR A 58 -6.95 -5.55 -36.31
CA THR A 58 -7.06 -6.93 -35.80
C THR A 58 -8.33 -7.05 -34.98
N SER A 59 -9.23 -7.87 -35.47
CA SER A 59 -10.44 -8.27 -34.77
C SER A 59 -10.03 -9.19 -33.61
N GLU A 60 -9.98 -8.68 -32.40
CA GLU A 60 -9.88 -9.49 -31.19
C GLU A 60 -11.27 -9.72 -30.61
N GLU A 61 -11.62 -10.99 -30.46
CA GLU A 61 -12.79 -11.43 -29.71
C GLU A 61 -12.67 -10.99 -28.25
N PRO A 62 -13.78 -10.69 -27.54
CA PRO A 62 -13.73 -10.27 -26.15
C PRO A 62 -13.25 -11.44 -25.29
N VAL A 63 -12.04 -11.32 -24.75
CA VAL A 63 -11.53 -12.22 -23.71
C VAL A 63 -12.35 -11.97 -22.45
N ASP A 64 -12.94 -13.02 -21.92
CA ASP A 64 -13.70 -13.08 -20.66
C ASP A 64 -12.79 -12.67 -19.49
N GLY A 65 -12.65 -11.38 -19.28
CA GLY A 65 -12.04 -10.75 -18.10
C GLY A 65 -13.10 -10.72 -17.01
N GLY A 66 -12.79 -11.34 -15.86
CA GLY A 66 -13.69 -11.47 -14.74
C GLY A 66 -14.48 -10.18 -14.49
N SER A 67 -15.80 -10.29 -14.53
CA SER A 67 -16.75 -9.19 -14.43
C SER A 67 -16.46 -8.34 -13.20
N GLU A 68 -16.02 -7.09 -13.40
CA GLU A 68 -16.05 -6.08 -12.34
C GLU A 68 -17.51 -5.89 -11.96
N GLU A 69 -17.81 -6.10 -10.67
CA GLU A 69 -19.17 -5.91 -10.15
C GLU A 69 -19.45 -4.40 -10.09
N ILE A 70 -20.11 -3.86 -11.13
CA ILE A 70 -20.65 -2.51 -11.14
C ILE A 70 -21.99 -2.57 -10.41
N PHE A 71 -22.13 -1.78 -9.33
CA PHE A 71 -23.36 -1.70 -8.54
C PHE A 71 -24.31 -0.63 -9.10
N GLU A 72 -25.63 -0.86 -9.05
CA GLU A 72 -26.62 0.12 -9.51
C GLU A 72 -26.63 1.37 -8.60
N ASN A 73 -26.46 2.57 -9.17
CA ASN A 73 -26.20 3.81 -8.47
C ASN A 73 -27.30 4.22 -7.46
N ASP A 74 -28.59 3.97 -7.77
CA ASP A 74 -29.71 4.49 -6.97
C ASP A 74 -29.85 3.83 -5.60
N VAL A 75 -29.37 2.59 -5.43
CA VAL A 75 -29.50 1.82 -4.18
C VAL A 75 -28.45 2.23 -3.15
N TYR A 76 -27.28 2.69 -3.59
CA TYR A 76 -26.10 2.87 -2.74
C TYR A 76 -25.81 4.32 -2.34
N SER A 77 -26.51 5.31 -2.90
CA SER A 77 -26.25 6.73 -2.61
C SER A 77 -26.32 7.07 -1.12
N ASN A 78 -27.23 6.46 -0.36
CA ASN A 78 -27.32 6.66 1.09
C ASN A 78 -26.16 6.01 1.87
N LEU A 79 -25.54 4.94 1.32
CA LEU A 79 -24.41 4.26 1.93
C LEU A 79 -23.12 5.05 1.76
N LEU A 80 -23.07 5.92 0.74
CA LEU A 80 -21.90 6.74 0.42
C LEU A 80 -21.94 8.13 1.05
N ILE A 81 -22.90 8.40 1.96
CA ILE A 81 -23.07 9.75 2.56
C ILE A 81 -21.79 10.25 3.25
N ASN A 82 -21.01 9.35 3.83
CA ASN A 82 -19.75 9.67 4.50
C ASN A 82 -18.53 9.72 3.53
N ASN A 83 -18.74 9.42 2.23
CA ASN A 83 -17.66 9.39 1.23
C ASN A 83 -17.35 10.77 0.65
N SER A 84 -17.96 11.85 1.15
CA SER A 84 -17.65 13.21 0.76
C SER A 84 -17.06 13.96 1.95
N SER A 85 -15.77 14.27 1.88
CA SER A 85 -15.07 14.99 2.95
C SER A 85 -14.81 16.44 2.56
N LYS A 86 -14.75 17.33 3.57
CA LYS A 86 -14.24 18.67 3.39
C LYS A 86 -12.77 18.60 2.96
N ARG A 87 -12.34 19.51 2.10
CA ARG A 87 -10.92 19.66 1.76
C ARG A 87 -10.13 19.94 3.03
N ILE A 88 -9.04 19.22 3.17
CA ILE A 88 -8.07 19.39 4.24
C ILE A 88 -6.95 20.22 3.64
N ASP A 89 -6.88 21.49 4.03
CA ASP A 89 -5.84 22.40 3.57
C ASP A 89 -4.47 21.92 4.11
N ASN A 90 -3.43 22.17 3.36
CA ASN A 90 -2.05 21.66 3.38
C ASN A 90 -1.31 21.71 4.74
N PHE A 91 -1.83 21.05 5.77
CA PHE A 91 -1.09 20.82 7.02
C PHE A 91 -0.06 19.69 6.89
N PHE A 92 -0.15 18.90 5.81
CA PHE A 92 0.66 17.70 5.63
C PHE A 92 1.25 17.65 4.23
N THR A 93 2.45 17.09 4.11
CA THR A 93 2.89 16.45 2.86
C THR A 93 2.39 15.01 2.88
N SER A 94 1.65 14.62 1.84
CA SER A 94 0.95 13.34 1.79
C SER A 94 1.52 12.43 0.72
N TYR A 95 1.83 11.20 1.13
CA TYR A 95 2.38 10.16 0.27
C TYR A 95 1.39 9.00 0.21
N LEU A 96 1.00 8.60 -1.00
CA LEU A 96 0.18 7.42 -1.23
C LEU A 96 1.08 6.22 -1.49
N ILE A 97 1.00 5.23 -0.62
CA ILE A 97 1.71 3.96 -0.78
C ILE A 97 0.73 2.92 -1.31
N ILE A 98 1.03 2.37 -2.49
CA ILE A 98 0.18 1.44 -3.21
C ILE A 98 0.90 0.10 -3.32
N GLY A 99 0.31 -0.95 -2.77
CA GLY A 99 0.77 -2.32 -2.98
C GLY A 99 -0.12 -3.04 -3.97
N THR A 100 0.46 -3.61 -5.03
CA THR A 100 -0.27 -4.31 -6.08
C THR A 100 0.17 -5.77 -6.20
N ASP A 101 -0.75 -6.61 -6.67
CA ASP A 101 -0.46 -7.98 -7.07
C ASP A 101 -0.02 -8.10 -8.55
N GLU A 102 0.27 -6.95 -9.15
CA GLU A 102 0.80 -6.88 -10.52
C GLU A 102 2.04 -7.76 -10.67
N ARG A 103 2.07 -8.56 -11.72
CA ARG A 103 3.16 -9.52 -11.98
C ARG A 103 3.94 -9.14 -13.20
N SER A 104 5.26 -9.35 -13.14
CA SER A 104 6.07 -9.31 -14.34
C SER A 104 5.63 -10.45 -15.30
N GLU A 105 5.60 -10.20 -16.60
CA GLU A 105 5.19 -11.16 -17.66
C GLU A 105 5.96 -12.51 -17.60
N ASN A 106 7.05 -12.57 -16.85
CA ASN A 106 7.92 -13.73 -16.70
C ASN A 106 7.74 -14.52 -15.40
N SER A 107 6.77 -14.16 -14.54
CA SER A 107 6.61 -14.86 -13.27
C SER A 107 5.86 -16.18 -13.45
N SER A 108 6.52 -17.29 -13.14
CA SER A 108 5.96 -18.66 -13.20
C SER A 108 5.12 -19.06 -11.98
N ALA A 109 4.67 -18.12 -11.16
CA ALA A 109 4.05 -18.43 -9.90
C ALA A 109 2.55 -18.77 -10.01
N SER A 110 2.16 -19.83 -9.33
CA SER A 110 0.87 -20.52 -9.36
C SER A 110 -0.32 -19.81 -8.67
N ARG A 111 -0.27 -18.51 -8.47
CA ARG A 111 -1.31 -17.76 -7.73
C ARG A 111 -2.25 -17.01 -8.67
N GLY A 112 -3.16 -17.73 -9.35
CA GLY A 112 -4.28 -17.16 -10.09
C GLY A 112 -3.90 -16.29 -11.31
N THR A 113 -4.73 -16.27 -12.32
CA THR A 113 -4.56 -15.52 -13.58
C THR A 113 -5.42 -14.25 -13.61
N ALA A 114 -5.47 -13.46 -12.54
CA ALA A 114 -6.20 -12.20 -12.57
C ALA A 114 -5.42 -11.22 -13.46
N GLN A 115 -5.90 -10.98 -14.67
CA GLN A 115 -5.49 -9.87 -15.51
C GLN A 115 -6.08 -8.59 -14.90
N GLY A 116 -5.24 -7.66 -14.49
CA GLY A 116 -5.61 -6.36 -13.92
C GLY A 116 -4.77 -6.06 -12.68
N SER A 117 -4.22 -4.86 -12.63
CA SER A 117 -3.54 -4.33 -11.45
C SER A 117 -4.60 -3.84 -10.46
N ARG A 118 -4.63 -4.40 -9.24
CA ARG A 118 -5.49 -3.93 -8.14
C ARG A 118 -4.64 -3.44 -6.99
N ALA A 119 -5.09 -2.36 -6.36
CA ALA A 119 -4.45 -1.88 -5.14
C ALA A 119 -4.90 -2.71 -3.95
N ASP A 120 -4.09 -3.68 -3.54
CA ASP A 120 -4.37 -4.52 -2.36
C ASP A 120 -3.91 -3.87 -1.04
N VAL A 121 -2.99 -2.92 -1.12
CA VAL A 121 -2.56 -2.04 -0.03
C VAL A 121 -2.77 -0.60 -0.46
N ILE A 122 -3.52 0.16 0.34
CA ILE A 122 -3.76 1.59 0.14
C ILE A 122 -3.46 2.27 1.48
N LEU A 123 -2.31 2.91 1.56
CA LEU A 123 -1.82 3.55 2.78
C LEU A 123 -1.44 5.00 2.48
N ILE A 124 -2.00 5.93 3.23
CA ILE A 124 -1.64 7.33 3.17
C ILE A 124 -0.69 7.61 4.34
N VAL A 125 0.49 8.14 4.03
CA VAL A 125 1.45 8.64 5.01
C VAL A 125 1.39 10.16 4.98
N MET A 126 1.07 10.77 6.09
CA MET A 126 0.99 12.21 6.27
C MET A 126 2.14 12.67 7.17
N VAL A 127 2.90 13.65 6.72
CA VAL A 127 4.01 14.26 7.46
C VAL A 127 3.68 15.74 7.66
N ASP A 128 3.58 16.17 8.92
CA ASP A 128 3.33 17.57 9.25
C ASP A 128 4.62 18.43 9.25
N ASP A 129 4.49 19.71 9.46
CA ASP A 129 5.61 20.68 9.53
C ASP A 129 6.57 20.45 10.69
N GLN A 130 6.17 19.64 11.68
CA GLN A 130 6.99 19.23 12.82
C GLN A 130 7.61 17.85 12.63
N SER A 131 7.52 17.29 11.42
CA SER A 131 7.98 15.94 11.05
C SER A 131 7.28 14.83 11.85
N LYS A 132 6.07 15.08 12.34
CA LYS A 132 5.23 14.06 12.95
C LYS A 132 4.55 13.25 11.86
N VAL A 133 4.63 11.95 11.96
CA VAL A 133 4.10 11.03 10.96
C VAL A 133 2.80 10.41 11.43
N SER A 134 1.83 10.41 10.53
CA SER A 134 0.57 9.69 10.69
C SER A 134 0.34 8.77 9.50
N MET A 135 -0.07 7.55 9.75
CA MET A 135 -0.34 6.52 8.75
C MET A 135 -1.82 6.19 8.77
N VAL A 136 -2.50 6.38 7.65
CA VAL A 136 -3.92 6.06 7.50
C VAL A 136 -4.08 4.98 6.45
N SER A 137 -4.59 3.82 6.85
CA SER A 137 -4.90 2.73 5.92
C SER A 137 -6.36 2.80 5.49
N LEU A 138 -6.59 2.71 4.19
CA LEU A 138 -7.91 2.56 3.60
C LEU A 138 -8.13 1.08 3.24
N PRO A 139 -9.24 0.48 3.71
CA PRO A 139 -9.55 -0.90 3.35
C PRO A 139 -9.80 -1.02 1.84
N ARG A 140 -9.21 -2.00 1.19
CA ARG A 140 -9.33 -2.21 -0.26
C ARG A 140 -10.76 -2.52 -0.74
N ASP A 141 -11.60 -3.08 0.16
CA ASP A 141 -13.00 -3.43 -0.13
C ASP A 141 -13.97 -2.28 0.24
N LEU A 142 -13.45 -1.06 0.50
CA LEU A 142 -14.26 0.13 0.76
C LEU A 142 -15.10 0.47 -0.47
N LEU A 143 -16.42 0.62 -0.27
CA LEU A 143 -17.35 1.02 -1.32
C LEU A 143 -17.20 2.51 -1.61
N ILE A 144 -17.03 2.85 -2.88
CA ILE A 144 -16.85 4.24 -3.33
C ILE A 144 -17.60 4.49 -4.64
N GLU A 145 -17.87 5.75 -4.95
CA GLU A 145 -18.17 6.19 -6.31
C GLU A 145 -16.87 6.65 -6.97
N ASP A 146 -16.54 6.05 -8.10
CA ASP A 146 -15.39 6.45 -8.90
C ASP A 146 -15.68 7.77 -9.62
N PRO A 147 -14.90 8.84 -9.40
CA PRO A 147 -15.21 10.16 -9.94
C PRO A 147 -15.09 10.24 -11.47
N CYS A 148 -14.29 9.35 -12.08
CA CYS A 148 -14.13 9.29 -13.53
C CYS A 148 -15.30 8.55 -14.19
N THR A 149 -15.55 7.32 -13.77
CA THR A 149 -16.52 6.44 -14.43
C THR A 149 -17.93 6.60 -13.88
N LYS A 150 -18.08 7.23 -12.72
CA LYS A 150 -19.34 7.30 -11.93
C LYS A 150 -19.87 5.94 -11.48
N ASN A 151 -19.07 4.91 -11.58
CA ASN A 151 -19.42 3.59 -11.10
C ASN A 151 -19.25 3.50 -9.58
N ILE A 152 -20.19 2.83 -8.93
CA ILE A 152 -20.05 2.43 -7.54
C ILE A 152 -19.30 1.10 -7.53
N GLN A 153 -18.16 1.07 -6.85
CA GLN A 153 -17.25 -0.07 -6.86
C GLN A 153 -16.39 -0.11 -5.59
N ARG A 154 -15.57 -1.14 -5.43
CA ARG A 154 -14.54 -1.16 -4.37
C ARG A 154 -13.40 -0.22 -4.74
N ILE A 155 -12.82 0.45 -3.74
CA ILE A 155 -11.72 1.41 -3.94
C ILE A 155 -10.51 0.78 -4.66
N ASN A 156 -10.22 -0.50 -4.45
CA ASN A 156 -9.09 -1.17 -5.10
C ASN A 156 -9.25 -1.26 -6.63
N SER A 157 -10.47 -1.24 -7.15
CA SER A 157 -10.77 -1.25 -8.59
C SER A 157 -10.51 0.10 -9.25
N SER A 158 -10.42 1.19 -8.48
CA SER A 158 -10.09 2.52 -9.02
C SER A 158 -8.60 2.68 -9.36
N PHE A 159 -7.76 1.72 -8.97
CA PHE A 159 -6.38 1.66 -9.41
C PHE A 159 -6.30 1.04 -10.82
N THR A 160 -6.80 1.76 -11.80
CA THR A 160 -6.84 1.35 -13.20
C THR A 160 -6.76 2.56 -14.12
N ASN A 161 -6.23 2.37 -15.32
CA ASN A 161 -6.28 3.41 -16.36
C ASN A 161 -7.65 3.32 -17.05
N ASN A 162 -8.56 4.22 -16.67
CA ASN A 162 -9.92 4.29 -17.18
C ASN A 162 -10.15 5.43 -18.20
N GLY A 163 -9.08 6.06 -18.66
CA GLY A 163 -9.11 7.14 -19.66
C GLY A 163 -9.21 8.55 -19.08
N CYS A 164 -9.28 8.71 -17.76
CA CYS A 164 -9.25 10.04 -17.12
C CYS A 164 -7.84 10.45 -16.70
N GLY A 165 -7.03 9.47 -16.29
CA GLY A 165 -5.64 9.66 -15.87
C GLY A 165 -4.94 8.32 -15.71
N SER A 166 -3.72 8.35 -15.17
CA SER A 166 -3.00 7.14 -14.77
C SER A 166 -3.73 6.40 -13.64
N SER A 167 -3.38 5.14 -13.39
CA SER A 167 -3.98 4.37 -12.29
C SER A 167 -3.77 5.04 -10.92
N ALA A 168 -2.60 5.65 -10.71
CA ALA A 168 -2.29 6.38 -9.47
C ALA A 168 -3.12 7.66 -9.34
N GLU A 169 -3.31 8.41 -10.43
CA GLU A 169 -4.13 9.63 -10.45
C GLU A 169 -5.61 9.31 -10.22
N ASN A 170 -6.14 8.26 -10.84
CA ASN A 170 -7.53 7.84 -10.62
C ASN A 170 -7.77 7.44 -9.15
N LEU A 171 -6.90 6.62 -8.58
CA LEU A 171 -7.01 6.24 -7.17
C LEU A 171 -6.87 7.46 -6.25
N SER A 172 -5.94 8.37 -6.56
CA SER A 172 -5.74 9.62 -5.79
C SER A 172 -6.97 10.53 -5.86
N ALA A 173 -7.67 10.59 -6.99
CA ALA A 173 -8.90 11.37 -7.14
C ALA A 173 -10.04 10.79 -6.28
N VAL A 174 -10.17 9.47 -6.22
CA VAL A 174 -11.09 8.80 -5.28
C VAL A 174 -10.72 9.15 -3.84
N ILE A 175 -9.45 9.02 -3.48
CA ILE A 175 -8.96 9.36 -2.13
C ILE A 175 -9.26 10.81 -1.80
N LEU A 176 -9.01 11.75 -2.72
CA LEU A 176 -9.30 13.16 -2.52
C LEU A 176 -10.80 13.41 -2.23
N ASN A 177 -11.70 12.69 -2.91
CA ASN A 177 -13.15 12.81 -2.65
C ASN A 177 -13.53 12.30 -1.26
N ILE A 178 -13.09 11.09 -0.92
CA ILE A 178 -13.51 10.45 0.34
C ILE A 178 -12.82 11.01 1.56
N THR A 179 -11.59 11.54 1.42
CA THR A 179 -10.78 12.02 2.55
C THR A 179 -10.64 13.53 2.64
N GLY A 180 -10.81 14.24 1.52
CA GLY A 180 -10.46 15.65 1.41
C GLY A 180 -8.96 15.93 1.34
N LEU A 181 -8.11 14.91 1.49
CA LEU A 181 -6.64 15.02 1.40
C LEU A 181 -6.18 14.99 -0.05
N LYS A 182 -5.40 15.97 -0.43
CA LYS A 182 -4.65 15.95 -1.69
C LYS A 182 -3.44 15.04 -1.52
N ILE A 183 -3.21 14.16 -2.47
CA ILE A 183 -1.99 13.36 -2.54
C ILE A 183 -0.92 14.16 -3.29
N ASP A 184 0.23 14.38 -2.65
CA ASP A 184 1.34 15.11 -3.24
C ASP A 184 2.25 14.17 -4.04
N HIS A 185 2.46 12.95 -3.54
CA HIS A 185 3.34 11.96 -4.13
C HIS A 185 2.80 10.55 -3.98
N PHE A 186 3.24 9.63 -4.85
CA PHE A 186 2.94 8.22 -4.68
C PHE A 186 4.16 7.33 -4.84
N VAL A 187 4.07 6.16 -4.23
CA VAL A 187 4.99 5.04 -4.39
C VAL A 187 4.18 3.77 -4.61
N LYS A 188 4.39 3.11 -5.71
CA LYS A 188 3.80 1.80 -6.02
C LYS A 188 4.84 0.71 -5.88
N PHE A 189 4.49 -0.41 -5.29
CA PHE A 189 5.32 -1.60 -5.26
C PHE A 189 4.51 -2.85 -5.58
N THR A 190 5.15 -3.79 -6.25
CA THR A 190 4.58 -5.12 -6.50
C THR A 190 4.90 -6.04 -5.32
N PHE A 191 4.15 -7.11 -5.17
CA PHE A 191 4.44 -8.12 -4.14
C PHE A 191 5.83 -8.74 -4.33
N GLU A 192 6.26 -8.97 -5.57
CA GLU A 192 7.62 -9.45 -5.87
C GLU A 192 8.69 -8.44 -5.45
N GLY A 193 8.46 -7.14 -5.73
CA GLY A 193 9.34 -6.06 -5.28
C GLY A 193 9.44 -6.01 -3.76
N PHE A 194 8.32 -6.17 -3.08
CA PHE A 194 8.26 -6.20 -1.62
C PHE A 194 9.06 -7.38 -1.01
N GLU A 195 8.93 -8.59 -1.56
CA GLU A 195 9.74 -9.75 -1.15
C GLU A 195 11.24 -9.46 -1.29
N LYS A 196 11.66 -8.91 -2.44
CA LYS A 196 13.05 -8.54 -2.72
C LYS A 196 13.60 -7.52 -1.73
N ILE A 197 12.80 -6.53 -1.34
CA ILE A 197 13.19 -5.53 -0.34
C ILE A 197 13.48 -6.20 0.99
N ILE A 198 12.57 -7.03 1.48
CA ILE A 198 12.73 -7.74 2.75
C ILE A 198 13.97 -8.62 2.73
N ASP A 199 14.17 -9.38 1.65
CA ASP A 199 15.31 -10.29 1.53
C ASP A 199 16.64 -9.52 1.48
N SER A 200 16.67 -8.35 0.85
CA SER A 200 17.86 -7.49 0.81
C SER A 200 18.23 -6.90 2.18
N LEU A 201 17.24 -6.78 3.08
CA LEU A 201 17.43 -6.37 4.47
C LEU A 201 17.81 -7.54 5.39
N ASN A 202 18.04 -8.75 4.84
CA ASN A 202 18.21 -10.00 5.58
C ASN A 202 17.01 -10.33 6.47
N GLY A 203 15.82 -10.08 5.97
CA GLY A 203 14.56 -10.35 6.63
C GLY A 203 14.02 -9.19 7.46
N VAL A 204 12.78 -9.40 7.93
CA VAL A 204 12.03 -8.47 8.78
C VAL A 204 11.54 -9.18 10.02
N GLU A 205 11.51 -8.48 11.15
CA GLU A 205 10.97 -9.03 12.39
C GLU A 205 9.44 -8.96 12.41
N ILE A 206 8.81 -10.10 12.64
CA ILE A 206 7.37 -10.23 12.86
C ILE A 206 7.14 -10.81 14.24
N CYS A 207 6.32 -10.12 15.04
CA CYS A 207 5.91 -10.58 16.37
C CYS A 207 4.43 -10.99 16.33
N VAL A 208 4.15 -12.19 16.85
CA VAL A 208 2.80 -12.76 16.97
C VAL A 208 2.51 -13.20 18.39
N ASP A 209 1.27 -12.97 18.84
CA ASP A 209 0.86 -13.31 20.21
C ASP A 209 0.59 -14.80 20.41
N GLU A 210 0.32 -15.51 19.33
CA GLU A 210 0.04 -16.94 19.29
C GLU A 210 0.75 -17.56 18.09
N THR A 211 1.10 -18.85 18.16
CA THR A 211 1.64 -19.59 17.01
C THR A 211 0.59 -19.62 15.90
N GLN A 212 0.94 -19.18 14.70
CA GLN A 212 0.06 -18.97 13.56
C GLN A 212 0.58 -19.69 12.33
N ARG A 213 -0.34 -20.17 11.48
CA ARG A 213 -0.01 -20.69 10.16
C ARG A 213 -1.11 -20.41 9.14
N GLU A 214 -0.80 -20.58 7.86
CA GLU A 214 -1.75 -20.80 6.78
C GLU A 214 -1.26 -21.91 5.87
N GLY A 215 -1.76 -23.11 6.09
CA GLY A 215 -1.33 -24.30 5.36
C GLY A 215 0.19 -24.48 5.35
N PHE A 216 0.78 -24.54 4.13
CA PHE A 216 2.23 -24.59 3.92
C PHE A 216 2.85 -23.22 3.57
N SER A 217 2.03 -22.16 3.50
CA SER A 217 2.50 -20.83 3.07
C SER A 217 3.37 -20.16 4.12
N PHE A 218 3.02 -20.28 5.38
CA PHE A 218 3.85 -19.84 6.51
C PHE A 218 3.47 -20.52 7.81
N GLU A 219 4.44 -20.60 8.73
CA GLU A 219 4.23 -20.89 10.13
C GLU A 219 5.10 -19.94 10.96
N LEU A 220 4.48 -19.21 11.88
CA LEU A 220 5.13 -18.27 12.81
C LEU A 220 4.90 -18.73 14.23
N GLN A 221 6.00 -18.96 14.95
CA GLN A 221 5.93 -19.31 16.37
C GLN A 221 5.56 -18.07 17.19
N LYS A 222 4.84 -18.26 18.29
CA LYS A 222 4.56 -17.21 19.28
C LYS A 222 5.85 -16.48 19.68
N GLY A 223 5.79 -15.15 19.70
CA GLY A 223 6.93 -14.26 19.94
C GLY A 223 7.37 -13.56 18.68
N CYS A 224 8.63 -13.12 18.64
CA CYS A 224 9.20 -12.40 17.51
C CYS A 224 10.15 -13.31 16.73
N SER A 225 10.03 -13.29 15.41
CA SER A 225 10.88 -14.05 14.48
C SER A 225 11.30 -13.17 13.31
N VAL A 226 12.55 -13.28 12.88
CA VAL A 226 13.02 -12.69 11.63
C VAL A 226 12.68 -13.64 10.49
N VAL A 227 11.91 -13.16 9.51
CA VAL A 227 11.42 -13.94 8.38
C VAL A 227 11.85 -13.33 7.06
N ASN A 228 11.92 -14.13 5.99
CA ASN A 228 12.17 -13.70 4.63
C ASN A 228 10.94 -13.04 3.99
N GLY A 229 11.12 -12.49 2.78
CA GLY A 229 10.08 -11.77 2.04
C GLY A 229 8.87 -12.63 1.75
N GLU A 230 9.05 -13.88 1.34
CA GLU A 230 7.96 -14.81 1.03
C GLU A 230 7.06 -15.07 2.24
N ILE A 231 7.64 -15.36 3.40
CA ILE A 231 6.89 -15.61 4.64
C ILE A 231 6.16 -14.33 5.07
N ALA A 232 6.85 -13.18 5.00
CA ALA A 232 6.27 -11.89 5.37
C ALA A 232 5.09 -11.53 4.47
N LEU A 233 5.23 -11.69 3.14
CA LEU A 233 4.15 -11.45 2.19
C LEU A 233 2.97 -12.39 2.45
N ASN A 234 3.22 -13.68 2.57
CA ASN A 234 2.16 -14.66 2.84
C ASN A 234 1.41 -14.31 4.12
N TRP A 235 2.10 -13.88 5.16
CA TRP A 235 1.48 -13.50 6.43
C TRP A 235 0.57 -12.26 6.31
N ILE A 236 0.97 -11.21 5.57
CA ILE A 236 0.15 -9.99 5.45
C ILE A 236 -1.04 -10.14 4.51
N VAL A 237 -0.97 -11.04 3.50
CA VAL A 237 -2.08 -11.28 2.58
C VAL A 237 -3.01 -12.39 3.05
N SER A 238 -2.64 -13.12 4.10
CA SER A 238 -3.38 -14.27 4.62
C SER A 238 -4.82 -13.91 5.00
N ARG A 239 -5.74 -14.76 4.54
CA ARG A 239 -7.18 -14.67 4.84
C ARG A 239 -7.66 -15.81 5.73
N ASN A 240 -6.90 -16.90 5.79
CA ASN A 240 -7.28 -18.12 6.47
C ASN A 240 -6.22 -18.51 7.52
N THR A 241 -5.72 -17.50 8.25
CA THR A 241 -4.77 -17.76 9.35
C THR A 241 -5.39 -18.67 10.39
N GLU A 242 -4.68 -19.72 10.76
CA GLU A 242 -5.00 -20.61 11.87
C GLU A 242 -4.07 -20.31 13.06
N VAL A 243 -4.56 -20.54 14.27
CA VAL A 243 -3.78 -20.47 15.51
C VAL A 243 -3.69 -21.84 16.15
N LEU A 244 -2.54 -22.13 16.75
CA LEU A 244 -2.29 -23.37 17.46
C LEU A 244 -3.06 -23.38 18.80
N ASP A 245 -3.94 -24.37 18.98
CA ASP A 245 -4.67 -24.59 20.22
C ASP A 245 -3.99 -25.70 21.05
N GLY A 246 -3.15 -25.29 21.97
CA GLY A 246 -2.36 -26.18 22.81
C GLY A 246 -0.90 -26.29 22.36
N GLU A 247 -0.33 -27.47 22.45
CA GLU A 247 1.05 -27.78 22.09
C GLU A 247 1.15 -28.32 20.67
N LYS A 248 2.30 -28.07 20.02
CA LYS A 248 2.60 -28.66 18.72
C LYS A 248 2.88 -30.15 18.86
N LEU A 249 2.12 -30.95 18.13
CA LEU A 249 2.20 -32.40 18.14
C LEU A 249 2.57 -32.91 16.76
N LEU A 250 3.54 -33.86 16.74
CA LEU A 250 3.93 -34.57 15.52
C LEU A 250 3.64 -36.04 15.69
N ASP A 251 3.22 -36.73 14.64
CA ASP A 251 3.08 -38.18 14.64
C ASP A 251 4.43 -38.90 14.48
N GLU A 252 4.42 -40.21 14.42
CA GLU A 252 5.61 -41.06 14.26
C GLU A 252 6.34 -40.84 12.93
N ASN A 253 5.67 -40.25 11.93
CA ASN A 253 6.22 -39.93 10.62
C ASN A 253 6.71 -38.47 10.55
N GLY A 254 6.50 -37.67 11.62
CA GLY A 254 6.83 -36.27 11.70
C GLY A 254 5.77 -35.36 11.07
N GLU A 255 4.57 -35.88 10.78
CA GLU A 255 3.46 -35.08 10.29
C GLU A 255 2.79 -34.31 11.43
N ASP A 256 2.37 -33.07 11.15
CA ASP A 256 1.72 -32.18 12.12
C ASP A 256 0.28 -32.63 12.38
N ILE A 257 0.06 -33.19 13.59
CA ILE A 257 -1.25 -33.62 14.11
C ILE A 257 -1.79 -32.68 15.18
N SER A 258 -1.23 -31.45 15.26
CA SER A 258 -1.63 -30.45 16.24
C SER A 258 -3.07 -29.95 16.00
N ASN A 259 -3.69 -29.48 17.06
CA ASN A 259 -5.02 -28.88 16.96
C ASN A 259 -4.92 -27.43 16.50
N TRP A 260 -5.29 -27.16 15.25
CA TRP A 260 -5.33 -25.82 14.68
C TRP A 260 -6.76 -25.31 14.58
N LYS A 261 -6.97 -24.06 14.95
CA LYS A 261 -8.27 -23.40 14.90
C LYS A 261 -8.20 -22.16 14.01
N PRO A 262 -9.24 -21.85 13.25
CA PRO A 262 -9.31 -20.58 12.54
C PRO A 262 -9.07 -19.43 13.53
N MET A 263 -8.19 -18.50 13.18
CA MET A 263 -7.95 -17.31 13.98
C MET A 263 -9.22 -16.48 14.04
N SER A 264 -9.74 -16.22 15.24
CA SER A 264 -10.93 -15.39 15.41
C SER A 264 -10.61 -13.93 15.04
N GLY A 265 -11.55 -13.27 14.39
CA GLY A 265 -11.40 -11.84 14.03
C GLY A 265 -10.48 -11.57 12.85
N VAL A 266 -10.14 -12.58 12.04
CA VAL A 266 -9.47 -12.34 10.75
C VAL A 266 -10.44 -11.57 9.86
N SER A 267 -10.14 -10.30 9.65
CA SER A 267 -10.91 -9.36 8.87
C SER A 267 -9.96 -8.48 8.08
N ASP A 268 -10.50 -7.63 7.23
CA ASP A 268 -9.71 -6.60 6.55
C ASP A 268 -8.95 -5.70 7.55
N LEU A 269 -9.55 -5.43 8.72
CA LEU A 269 -8.92 -4.64 9.78
C LEU A 269 -7.67 -5.33 10.36
N THR A 270 -7.70 -6.63 10.57
CA THR A 270 -6.52 -7.37 11.06
C THR A 270 -5.41 -7.40 10.01
N ARG A 271 -5.74 -7.47 8.71
CA ARG A 271 -4.75 -7.35 7.62
C ARG A 271 -4.11 -5.96 7.63
N ILE A 272 -4.89 -4.90 7.74
CA ILE A 272 -4.38 -3.53 7.85
C ILE A 272 -3.41 -3.39 9.01
N GLN A 273 -3.73 -3.94 10.18
CA GLN A 273 -2.84 -3.91 11.35
C GLN A 273 -1.54 -4.69 11.09
N LYS A 274 -1.60 -5.86 10.43
CA LYS A 274 -0.42 -6.61 10.02
C LYS A 274 0.44 -5.79 9.06
N GLN A 275 -0.16 -5.17 8.04
CA GLN A 275 0.52 -4.31 7.08
C GLN A 275 1.22 -3.13 7.75
N GLN A 276 0.55 -2.41 8.63
CA GLN A 276 1.13 -1.27 9.36
C GLN A 276 2.31 -1.72 10.24
N ARG A 277 2.16 -2.82 10.99
CA ARG A 277 3.26 -3.37 11.81
C ARG A 277 4.46 -3.74 10.97
N LEU A 278 4.23 -4.39 9.82
CA LEU A 278 5.31 -4.81 8.93
C LEU A 278 6.04 -3.64 8.31
N ILE A 279 5.34 -2.60 7.86
CA ILE A 279 5.94 -1.37 7.34
C ILE A 279 6.82 -0.72 8.41
N LEU A 280 6.35 -0.64 9.66
CA LEU A 280 7.16 -0.09 10.76
C LEU A 280 8.40 -0.94 11.04
N SER A 281 8.28 -2.27 11.05
CA SER A 281 9.42 -3.17 11.21
C SER A 281 10.44 -3.02 10.09
N LEU A 282 9.99 -2.81 8.83
CA LEU A 282 10.86 -2.50 7.70
C LEU A 282 11.60 -1.17 7.90
N MET A 283 10.89 -0.13 8.31
CA MET A 283 11.49 1.18 8.58
C MET A 283 12.56 1.09 9.68
N GLN A 284 12.28 0.36 10.77
CA GLN A 284 13.27 0.11 11.83
C GLN A 284 14.50 -0.62 11.29
N ARG A 285 14.31 -1.61 10.40
CA ARG A 285 15.40 -2.35 9.80
C ARG A 285 16.27 -1.50 8.89
N ILE A 286 15.65 -0.63 8.08
CA ILE A 286 16.33 0.33 7.22
C ILE A 286 17.20 1.30 8.05
N ASN A 287 16.73 1.73 9.22
CA ASN A 287 17.50 2.62 10.08
C ASN A 287 18.73 1.97 10.74
N ASN A 288 18.79 0.65 10.78
CA ASN A 288 19.82 -0.11 11.48
C ASN A 288 20.74 -0.91 10.54
N PHE A 289 21.14 -0.33 9.39
CA PHE A 289 22.13 -0.99 8.53
C PHE A 289 23.44 -1.25 9.28
N GLU A 290 23.84 -2.51 9.36
CA GLU A 290 25.08 -2.93 10.04
C GLU A 290 26.34 -2.62 9.22
N SER A 291 26.20 -2.52 7.89
CA SER A 291 27.34 -2.30 6.99
C SER A 291 26.93 -1.55 5.72
N PHE A 292 27.92 -0.92 5.08
CA PHE A 292 27.75 -0.30 3.78
C PHE A 292 27.35 -1.30 2.68
N ASN A 293 27.85 -2.53 2.75
CA ASN A 293 27.48 -3.57 1.78
C ASN A 293 26.00 -3.96 1.91
N SER A 294 25.48 -4.06 3.13
CA SER A 294 24.04 -4.32 3.37
C SER A 294 23.18 -3.20 2.80
N PHE A 295 23.63 -1.94 2.96
CA PHE A 295 22.97 -0.79 2.37
C PHE A 295 23.00 -0.83 0.83
N LEU A 296 24.14 -1.15 0.22
CA LEU A 296 24.25 -1.28 -1.24
C LEU A 296 23.34 -2.40 -1.79
N ASN A 297 23.28 -3.54 -1.10
CA ASN A 297 22.39 -4.64 -1.48
C ASN A 297 20.94 -4.19 -1.42
N PHE A 298 20.57 -3.43 -0.40
CA PHE A 298 19.23 -2.85 -0.28
C PHE A 298 18.92 -1.90 -1.45
N VAL A 299 19.82 -0.94 -1.73
CA VAL A 299 19.63 0.00 -2.86
C VAL A 299 19.50 -0.75 -4.20
N ASN A 300 20.31 -1.78 -4.43
CA ASN A 300 20.22 -2.60 -5.64
C ASN A 300 18.90 -3.40 -5.71
N ALA A 301 18.36 -3.84 -4.57
CA ALA A 301 17.08 -4.54 -4.54
C ALA A 301 15.89 -3.61 -4.80
N LEU A 302 16.04 -2.31 -4.53
CA LEU A 302 15.04 -1.31 -4.89
C LEU A 302 14.92 -1.10 -6.41
N GLU A 303 15.97 -1.47 -7.18
CA GLU A 303 15.91 -1.46 -8.63
C GLU A 303 14.78 -2.36 -9.13
N ASN A 304 13.83 -1.79 -9.85
CA ASN A 304 12.60 -2.46 -10.33
C ASN A 304 11.66 -3.01 -9.22
N ALA A 305 11.85 -2.62 -7.96
CA ALA A 305 10.93 -2.98 -6.87
C ALA A 305 9.81 -1.96 -6.67
N PHE A 306 10.06 -0.71 -7.08
CA PHE A 306 9.12 0.40 -6.96
C PHE A 306 8.92 1.11 -8.27
N THR A 307 7.71 1.63 -8.45
CA THR A 307 7.42 2.77 -9.34
C THR A 307 7.17 3.98 -8.46
N ILE A 308 7.84 5.09 -8.74
CA ILE A 308 7.70 6.34 -7.98
C ILE A 308 7.19 7.47 -8.88
N ASP A 309 6.53 8.43 -8.26
CA ASP A 309 6.20 9.70 -8.87
C ASP A 309 7.47 10.41 -9.39
N GLN A 310 7.45 10.82 -10.65
CA GLN A 310 8.59 11.52 -11.27
C GLN A 310 8.89 12.88 -10.63
N ASN A 311 7.91 13.49 -9.93
CA ASN A 311 8.06 14.80 -9.30
C ASN A 311 8.80 14.72 -7.96
N ILE A 312 8.95 13.54 -7.36
CA ILE A 312 9.78 13.38 -6.16
C ILE A 312 11.22 13.69 -6.54
N SER A 313 11.74 14.81 -6.08
CA SER A 313 13.15 15.13 -6.23
C SER A 313 14.00 14.22 -5.33
N ILE A 314 15.26 14.00 -5.74
CA ILE A 314 16.23 13.26 -4.92
C ILE A 314 16.45 13.95 -3.57
N PHE A 315 16.36 15.26 -3.55
CA PHE A 315 16.48 16.04 -2.32
C PHE A 315 15.32 15.77 -1.37
N GLU A 316 14.08 15.74 -1.88
CA GLU A 316 12.88 15.39 -1.10
C GLU A 316 12.93 13.95 -0.61
N ALA A 317 13.26 12.99 -1.47
CA ALA A 317 13.44 11.60 -1.08
C ALA A 317 14.53 11.43 0.00
N SER A 318 15.64 12.17 -0.13
CA SER A 318 16.73 12.14 0.85
C SER A 318 16.31 12.77 2.18
N ASN A 319 15.57 13.87 2.15
CA ASN A 319 15.03 14.50 3.36
C ASN A 319 14.00 13.59 4.03
N LEU A 320 13.11 13.00 3.25
CA LEU A 320 12.12 12.06 3.76
C LEU A 320 12.79 10.88 4.47
N LEU A 321 13.81 10.25 3.84
CA LEU A 321 14.59 9.18 4.46
C LEU A 321 15.37 9.67 5.70
N TRP A 322 15.82 10.92 5.69
CA TRP A 322 16.48 11.53 6.84
C TRP A 322 15.54 11.75 8.00
N ASP A 323 14.37 12.30 7.73
CA ASP A 323 13.34 12.58 8.74
C ASP A 323 12.78 11.28 9.30
N PHE A 324 12.56 10.26 8.46
CA PHE A 324 12.16 8.93 8.89
C PHE A 324 13.15 8.26 9.85
N ARG A 325 14.45 8.56 9.74
CA ARG A 325 15.46 8.01 10.67
C ARG A 325 15.34 8.55 12.10
N GLU A 326 14.82 9.76 12.28
CA GLU A 326 14.64 10.39 13.59
C GLU A 326 13.26 10.11 14.20
N ILE A 327 12.38 9.45 13.43
CA ILE A 327 11.04 9.12 13.88
C ILE A 327 11.11 8.04 14.95
N ASP A 328 10.52 8.34 16.09
CA ASP A 328 10.18 7.36 17.11
C ASP A 328 8.94 6.58 16.62
N PHE A 329 9.15 5.38 16.08
CA PHE A 329 8.07 4.57 15.51
C PHE A 329 6.97 4.20 16.52
N GLU A 330 7.24 4.29 17.82
CA GLU A 330 6.21 4.11 18.83
C GLU A 330 5.24 5.32 18.88
N LYS A 331 5.69 6.48 18.40
CA LYS A 331 4.90 7.72 18.32
C LYS A 331 4.20 7.92 16.99
N VAL A 332 4.42 7.05 16.00
CA VAL A 332 3.68 7.11 14.73
C VAL A 332 2.21 6.82 14.98
N ASN A 333 1.34 7.73 14.60
CA ASN A 333 -0.10 7.51 14.65
C ASN A 333 -0.51 6.47 13.59
N LYS A 334 -1.01 5.33 14.05
CA LYS A 334 -1.50 4.25 13.19
C LYS A 334 -3.02 4.31 13.20
N LEU A 335 -3.59 4.78 12.11
CA LEU A 335 -5.01 5.03 12.01
C LEU A 335 -5.62 4.07 10.97
N THR A 336 -6.79 3.58 11.29
CA THR A 336 -7.64 2.84 10.35
C THR A 336 -8.98 3.53 10.36
N VAL A 337 -9.49 3.86 9.18
CA VAL A 337 -10.78 4.53 9.05
C VAL A 337 -11.89 3.61 9.55
N PRO A 338 -12.79 4.09 10.41
CA PRO A 338 -13.92 3.30 10.89
C PRO A 338 -14.82 2.88 9.75
N THR A 339 -15.08 1.57 9.66
CA THR A 339 -15.91 0.99 8.60
C THR A 339 -16.79 -0.13 9.16
N SER A 340 -17.96 -0.29 8.58
CA SER A 340 -18.87 -1.41 8.85
C SER A 340 -19.03 -2.30 7.62
N ASN A 341 -19.31 -3.58 7.88
CA ASN A 341 -19.54 -4.56 6.83
C ASN A 341 -20.92 -4.35 6.21
N TYR A 342 -21.00 -4.42 4.90
CA TYR A 342 -22.23 -4.41 4.15
C TYR A 342 -22.23 -5.54 3.11
N THR A 343 -23.35 -6.22 2.96
CA THR A 343 -23.55 -7.23 1.91
C THR A 343 -24.45 -6.63 0.86
N THR A 344 -23.95 -6.52 -0.36
CA THR A 344 -24.72 -6.01 -1.50
C THR A 344 -25.84 -6.99 -1.86
N GLU A 345 -26.80 -6.54 -2.67
CA GLU A 345 -27.90 -7.40 -3.16
C GLU A 345 -27.41 -8.62 -3.94
N ASN A 346 -26.27 -8.48 -4.61
CA ASN A 346 -25.60 -9.58 -5.34
C ASN A 346 -24.75 -10.49 -4.43
N GLY A 347 -24.74 -10.24 -3.11
CA GLY A 347 -24.00 -11.04 -2.15
C GLY A 347 -22.53 -10.64 -1.98
N ALA A 348 -22.05 -9.58 -2.64
CA ALA A 348 -20.68 -9.12 -2.48
C ALA A 348 -20.49 -8.47 -1.10
N GLN A 349 -19.37 -8.79 -0.45
CA GLN A 349 -19.00 -8.18 0.82
C GLN A 349 -18.20 -6.91 0.56
N VAL A 350 -18.66 -5.79 1.08
CA VAL A 350 -18.01 -4.48 0.97
C VAL A 350 -17.95 -3.80 2.34
N LEU A 351 -17.13 -2.77 2.45
CA LEU A 351 -17.04 -1.92 3.63
C LEU A 351 -17.61 -0.55 3.31
N ILE A 352 -18.28 0.06 4.26
CA ILE A 352 -18.81 1.43 4.18
C ILE A 352 -18.24 2.26 5.32
N LEU A 353 -17.98 3.55 5.07
CA LEU A 353 -17.49 4.49 6.09
C LEU A 353 -18.57 4.75 7.14
N GLU A 354 -18.22 4.59 8.42
CA GLU A 354 -19.11 4.91 9.55
C GLU A 354 -19.17 6.41 9.83
N GLU A 355 -18.12 7.13 9.52
CA GLU A 355 -18.02 8.59 9.70
C GLU A 355 -17.25 9.24 8.55
N ASN A 356 -17.44 10.55 8.38
CA ASN A 356 -16.70 11.35 7.41
C ASN A 356 -15.22 11.47 7.83
N PHE A 357 -14.32 11.44 6.86
CA PHE A 357 -12.88 11.40 7.12
C PHE A 357 -12.36 12.66 7.82
N TYR A 358 -12.90 13.84 7.52
CA TYR A 358 -12.54 15.07 8.21
C TYR A 358 -12.87 14.99 9.71
N ASP A 359 -14.07 14.51 10.05
CA ASP A 359 -14.51 14.36 11.44
C ASP A 359 -13.66 13.30 12.15
N PHE A 360 -13.31 12.22 11.45
CA PHE A 360 -12.39 11.20 11.96
C PHE A 360 -11.03 11.77 12.33
N LEU A 361 -10.36 12.53 11.42
CA LEU A 361 -9.06 13.14 11.73
C LEU A 361 -9.15 14.20 12.83
N SER A 362 -10.21 15.02 12.83
CA SER A 362 -10.46 16.01 13.87
C SER A 362 -10.61 15.35 15.24
N SER A 363 -11.29 14.19 15.32
CA SER A 363 -11.41 13.41 16.56
C SER A 363 -10.09 12.85 17.09
N LYS A 364 -9.03 12.89 16.29
CA LYS A 364 -7.66 12.43 16.64
C LYS A 364 -6.69 13.59 16.89
N ASP A 365 -7.17 14.83 16.94
CA ASP A 365 -6.37 16.05 17.10
C ASP A 365 -5.27 16.17 16.03
N LEU A 366 -5.62 15.85 14.77
CA LEU A 366 -4.67 15.89 13.64
C LEU A 366 -4.90 17.08 12.70
N LEU A 367 -5.97 17.85 12.90
CA LEU A 367 -6.33 18.98 12.04
C LEU A 367 -6.23 20.34 12.77
N ASP A 368 -5.71 20.35 13.99
CA ASP A 368 -5.56 21.58 14.83
C ASP A 368 -4.14 22.15 14.80
#